data_e21ec688a2967dd055981b5824624e88
#
_entry.id   e21ec688a2967dd055981b5824624e88
#
_cell.length_a   1.000
_cell.length_b   1.000
_cell.length_c   1.000
_cell.angle_alpha   90.00
_cell.angle_beta   90.00
_cell.angle_gamma   90.00
#
_symmetry.space_group_name_H-M   'P 1'
#
loop_
_entity.id
_entity.type
_entity.pdbx_description
1 polymer ?
#
loop_
_entity_poly.entity_id
_entity_poly.type
_entity_poly.pdbx_seq_one_letter_code
_entity_poly.pdbx_strand_id
1 'polypeptide(L)'
;MSAWFVGQIGQLYAVEKKLREQKAGPALRQAMRAWQSQPVLNRLHRAMELTRRKTLPQGLLGQAIDYTLKRWTALNQFITDGILEIDNNKIENSIRPSALGKKNWLFVGHPEAGERSAVIYTLLGSCQRHGINPFDYLKDLFTRLPAAKITQIKEFTPTAWAKTRVEVAAQAV
;
A
#
# COMPACT_ATOMS: atom_id res chain seq x y z
N MET A 1 -12.94 -10.65 -25.41
CA MET A 1 -13.70 -10.28 -24.19
C MET A 1 -12.78 -9.86 -23.05
N SER A 2 -11.78 -10.65 -22.66
CA SER A 2 -10.80 -10.28 -21.60
C SER A 2 -10.09 -8.94 -21.86
N ALA A 3 -9.64 -8.69 -23.10
CA ALA A 3 -8.99 -7.43 -23.46
C ALA A 3 -9.85 -6.18 -23.18
N TRP A 4 -11.17 -6.27 -23.35
CA TRP A 4 -12.07 -5.17 -23.03
C TRP A 4 -12.08 -4.87 -21.52
N PHE A 5 -12.16 -5.90 -20.67
CA PHE A 5 -12.12 -5.74 -19.21
C PHE A 5 -10.78 -5.11 -18.77
N VAL A 6 -9.67 -5.59 -19.29
CA VAL A 6 -8.34 -5.04 -19.03
C VAL A 6 -8.26 -3.57 -19.46
N GLY A 7 -8.83 -3.22 -20.63
CA GLY A 7 -8.90 -1.84 -21.09
C GLY A 7 -9.72 -0.92 -20.17
N GLN A 8 -10.86 -1.40 -19.63
CA GLN A 8 -11.64 -0.63 -18.66
C GLN A 8 -10.89 -0.45 -17.33
N ILE A 9 -10.23 -1.49 -16.83
CA ILE A 9 -9.38 -1.38 -15.63
C ILE A 9 -8.25 -0.39 -15.90
N GLY A 10 -7.62 -0.44 -17.09
CA GLY A 10 -6.59 0.52 -17.49
C GLY A 10 -7.05 1.98 -17.43
N GLN A 11 -8.33 2.27 -17.74
CA GLN A 11 -8.90 3.62 -17.60
C GLN A 11 -8.92 4.08 -16.14
N LEU A 12 -9.25 3.20 -15.18
CA LEU A 12 -9.20 3.53 -13.75
C LEU A 12 -7.79 3.91 -13.33
N TYR A 13 -6.79 3.12 -13.73
CA TYR A 13 -5.39 3.40 -13.44
C TYR A 13 -4.87 4.69 -14.12
N ALA A 14 -5.38 5.03 -15.31
CA ALA A 14 -5.05 6.27 -15.99
C ALA A 14 -5.52 7.50 -15.19
N VAL A 15 -6.73 7.44 -14.61
CA VAL A 15 -7.24 8.48 -13.70
C VAL A 15 -6.33 8.62 -12.48
N GLU A 16 -5.99 7.51 -11.82
CA GLU A 16 -5.12 7.52 -10.64
C GLU A 16 -3.70 8.04 -10.95
N LYS A 17 -3.15 7.67 -12.11
CA LYS A 17 -1.84 8.18 -12.56
C LYS A 17 -1.86 9.70 -12.68
N LYS A 18 -2.86 10.25 -13.38
CA LYS A 18 -3.03 11.70 -13.54
C LYS A 18 -3.16 12.43 -12.21
N LEU A 19 -3.95 11.89 -11.27
CA LEU A 19 -4.13 12.47 -9.94
C LEU A 19 -2.84 12.45 -9.11
N ARG A 20 -2.02 11.41 -9.25
CA ARG A 20 -0.70 11.32 -8.60
C ARG A 20 0.30 12.32 -9.20
N GLU A 21 0.35 12.44 -10.52
CA GLU A 21 1.22 13.40 -11.21
C GLU A 21 0.89 14.86 -10.83
N GLN A 22 -0.40 15.15 -10.65
CA GLN A 22 -0.88 16.45 -10.19
C GLN A 22 -0.74 16.66 -8.68
N LYS A 23 -0.25 15.69 -7.92
CA LYS A 23 -0.19 15.73 -6.45
C LYS A 23 -1.53 16.11 -5.82
N ALA A 24 -2.63 15.62 -6.41
CA ALA A 24 -3.99 15.94 -5.99
C ALA A 24 -4.24 15.54 -4.53
N GLY A 25 -4.79 16.45 -3.74
CA GLY A 25 -5.21 16.20 -2.37
C GLY A 25 -6.44 15.29 -2.30
N PRO A 26 -6.77 14.74 -1.10
CA PRO A 26 -7.85 13.75 -0.93
C PRO A 26 -9.20 14.19 -1.47
N ALA A 27 -9.61 15.43 -1.21
CA ALA A 27 -10.90 15.95 -1.67
C ALA A 27 -11.00 15.99 -3.20
N LEU A 28 -9.93 16.45 -3.88
CA LEU A 28 -9.89 16.46 -5.34
C LEU A 28 -9.86 15.04 -5.91
N ARG A 29 -9.10 14.13 -5.30
CA ARG A 29 -9.08 12.72 -5.69
C ARG A 29 -10.46 12.09 -5.62
N GLN A 30 -11.19 12.31 -4.52
CA GLN A 30 -12.55 11.80 -4.34
C GLN A 30 -13.50 12.35 -5.40
N ALA A 31 -13.51 13.66 -5.64
CA ALA A 31 -14.37 14.30 -6.64
C ALA A 31 -14.08 13.78 -8.07
N MET A 32 -12.80 13.69 -8.45
CA MET A 32 -12.40 13.19 -9.77
C MET A 32 -12.73 11.71 -9.97
N ARG A 33 -12.60 10.89 -8.93
CA ARG A 33 -13.00 9.48 -8.95
C ARG A 33 -14.52 9.32 -9.13
N ALA A 34 -15.31 10.11 -8.41
CA ALA A 34 -16.76 10.12 -8.57
C ALA A 34 -17.16 10.51 -10.00
N TRP A 35 -16.45 11.43 -10.62
CA TRP A 35 -16.76 11.88 -11.97
C TRP A 35 -16.22 10.94 -13.06
N GLN A 36 -14.98 10.49 -12.98
CA GLN A 36 -14.33 9.73 -14.07
C GLN A 36 -14.30 8.23 -13.82
N SER A 37 -14.06 7.77 -12.60
CA SER A 37 -13.92 6.35 -12.29
C SER A 37 -15.25 5.65 -12.06
N GLN A 38 -16.23 6.30 -11.43
CA GLN A 38 -17.54 5.71 -11.16
C GLN A 38 -18.28 5.25 -12.43
N PRO A 39 -18.32 6.02 -13.54
CA PRO A 39 -18.94 5.54 -14.79
C PRO A 39 -18.23 4.31 -15.37
N VAL A 40 -16.91 4.21 -15.23
CA VAL A 40 -16.15 3.03 -15.68
C VAL A 40 -16.51 1.80 -14.84
N LEU A 41 -16.59 1.96 -13.52
CA LEU A 41 -17.01 0.88 -12.63
C LEU A 41 -18.42 0.41 -12.89
N ASN A 42 -19.35 1.32 -13.13
CA ASN A 42 -20.73 0.96 -13.48
C ASN A 42 -20.79 0.14 -14.78
N ARG A 43 -20.00 0.51 -15.79
CA ARG A 43 -19.87 -0.26 -17.04
C ARG A 43 -19.25 -1.65 -16.80
N LEU A 44 -18.21 -1.72 -15.98
CA LEU A 44 -17.55 -2.98 -15.60
C LEU A 44 -18.52 -3.92 -14.88
N HIS A 45 -19.24 -3.41 -13.88
CA HIS A 45 -20.23 -4.19 -13.13
C HIS A 45 -21.29 -4.79 -14.05
N ARG A 46 -21.94 -3.94 -14.85
CA ARG A 46 -22.97 -4.37 -15.81
C ARG A 46 -22.44 -5.40 -16.83
N ALA A 47 -21.23 -5.19 -17.34
CA ALA A 47 -20.61 -6.12 -18.28
C ALA A 47 -20.30 -7.48 -17.62
N MET A 48 -19.86 -7.47 -16.37
CA MET A 48 -19.64 -8.71 -15.61
C MET A 48 -20.95 -9.47 -15.38
N GLU A 49 -22.01 -8.80 -14.96
CA GLU A 49 -23.33 -9.42 -14.77
C GLU A 49 -23.86 -10.06 -16.07
N LEU A 50 -23.76 -9.33 -17.19
CA LEU A 50 -24.21 -9.83 -18.50
C LEU A 50 -23.34 -11.00 -18.98
N THR A 51 -22.04 -10.92 -18.78
CA THR A 51 -21.09 -11.99 -19.17
C THR A 51 -21.30 -13.22 -18.32
N ARG A 52 -21.57 -13.04 -17.02
CA ARG A 52 -21.78 -14.14 -16.08
C ARG A 52 -22.94 -15.04 -16.50
N ARG A 53 -24.02 -14.47 -17.00
CA ARG A 53 -25.20 -15.22 -17.50
C ARG A 53 -24.88 -16.13 -18.68
N LYS A 54 -23.79 -15.83 -19.41
CA LYS A 54 -23.37 -16.56 -20.63
C LYS A 54 -22.14 -17.45 -20.40
N THR A 55 -21.65 -17.54 -19.16
CA THR A 55 -20.41 -18.24 -18.86
C THR A 55 -20.66 -19.45 -17.96
N LEU A 56 -19.95 -20.54 -18.20
CA LEU A 56 -20.02 -21.72 -17.35
C LEU A 56 -19.55 -21.39 -15.94
N PRO A 57 -20.29 -21.77 -14.88
CA PRO A 57 -19.93 -21.45 -13.49
C PRO A 57 -18.55 -21.95 -13.08
N GLN A 58 -18.15 -23.12 -13.53
CA GLN A 58 -16.87 -23.76 -13.20
C GLN A 58 -15.73 -23.32 -14.14
N GLY A 59 -16.00 -22.54 -15.19
CA GLY A 59 -14.98 -21.99 -16.07
C GLY A 59 -14.17 -20.89 -15.38
N LEU A 60 -12.90 -20.74 -15.75
CA LEU A 60 -11.99 -19.73 -15.16
C LEU A 60 -12.59 -18.31 -15.21
N LEU A 61 -13.25 -17.96 -16.31
CA LEU A 61 -13.88 -16.65 -16.45
C LEU A 61 -15.09 -16.50 -15.52
N GLY A 62 -15.91 -17.55 -15.37
CA GLY A 62 -17.06 -17.55 -14.46
C GLY A 62 -16.60 -17.37 -13.00
N GLN A 63 -15.60 -18.12 -12.60
CA GLN A 63 -15.01 -18.02 -11.24
C GLN A 63 -14.43 -16.62 -10.98
N ALA A 64 -13.70 -16.04 -11.95
CA ALA A 64 -13.12 -14.71 -11.81
C ALA A 64 -14.22 -13.63 -11.68
N ILE A 65 -15.28 -13.72 -12.46
CA ILE A 65 -16.42 -12.79 -12.35
C ILE A 65 -17.11 -12.94 -11.00
N ASP A 66 -17.41 -14.16 -10.56
CA ASP A 66 -18.05 -14.41 -9.27
C ASP A 66 -17.20 -13.90 -8.12
N TYR A 67 -15.88 -14.12 -8.17
CA TYR A 67 -14.94 -13.59 -7.18
C TYR A 67 -15.00 -12.06 -7.10
N THR A 68 -15.02 -11.40 -8.25
CA THR A 68 -15.03 -9.93 -8.34
C THR A 68 -16.37 -9.37 -7.87
N LEU A 69 -17.48 -9.93 -8.32
CA LEU A 69 -18.84 -9.47 -7.93
C LEU A 69 -19.10 -9.65 -6.44
N LYS A 70 -18.67 -10.76 -5.84
CA LYS A 70 -18.77 -10.97 -4.37
C LYS A 70 -18.02 -9.93 -3.54
N ARG A 71 -16.98 -9.33 -4.09
CA ARG A 71 -16.16 -8.31 -3.44
C ARG A 71 -16.39 -6.89 -3.96
N TRP A 72 -17.41 -6.72 -4.79
CA TRP A 72 -17.62 -5.46 -5.51
C TRP A 72 -17.66 -4.23 -4.61
N THR A 73 -18.37 -4.30 -3.50
CA THR A 73 -18.44 -3.21 -2.52
C THR A 73 -17.07 -2.86 -1.96
N ALA A 74 -16.28 -3.87 -1.56
CA ALA A 74 -14.94 -3.65 -1.04
C ALA A 74 -13.99 -3.07 -2.11
N LEU A 75 -14.08 -3.54 -3.35
CA LEU A 75 -13.29 -3.04 -4.47
C LEU A 75 -13.60 -1.58 -4.83
N ASN A 76 -14.77 -1.08 -4.47
CA ASN A 76 -15.20 0.29 -4.74
C ASN A 76 -14.91 1.27 -3.58
N GLN A 77 -14.38 0.81 -2.45
CA GLN A 77 -14.11 1.67 -1.29
C GLN A 77 -13.18 2.84 -1.61
N PHE A 78 -12.23 2.67 -2.55
CA PHE A 78 -11.30 3.73 -2.91
C PHE A 78 -11.98 4.98 -3.51
N ILE A 79 -13.23 4.86 -4.00
CA ILE A 79 -13.99 6.01 -4.53
C ILE A 79 -14.56 6.86 -3.39
N THR A 80 -14.94 6.23 -2.29
CA THR A 80 -15.61 6.91 -1.17
C THR A 80 -14.66 7.76 -0.33
N ASP A 81 -13.36 7.49 -0.41
CA ASP A 81 -12.34 8.20 0.35
C ASP A 81 -11.10 8.46 -0.53
N GLY A 82 -10.74 9.72 -0.70
CA GLY A 82 -9.58 10.14 -1.48
C GLY A 82 -8.22 9.75 -0.91
N ILE A 83 -8.17 9.32 0.36
CA ILE A 83 -6.93 8.82 1.00
C ILE A 83 -6.62 7.40 0.53
N LEU A 84 -7.66 6.58 0.30
CA LEU A 84 -7.47 5.20 -0.10
C LEU A 84 -6.84 5.09 -1.50
N GLU A 85 -5.96 4.14 -1.68
CA GLU A 85 -5.40 3.81 -2.99
C GLU A 85 -6.30 2.78 -3.71
N ILE A 86 -6.26 2.78 -5.05
CA ILE A 86 -6.99 1.80 -5.88
C ILE A 86 -6.42 0.38 -5.73
N ASP A 87 -5.16 0.27 -5.33
CA ASP A 87 -4.42 -0.98 -5.20
C ASP A 87 -3.62 -1.04 -3.90
N ASN A 88 -3.04 -2.20 -3.64
CA ASN A 88 -2.22 -2.48 -2.46
C ASN A 88 -0.70 -2.39 -2.76
N ASN A 89 -0.31 -1.83 -3.88
CA ASN A 89 1.08 -1.82 -4.35
C ASN A 89 2.06 -1.23 -3.34
N LYS A 90 1.64 -0.24 -2.54
CA LYS A 90 2.49 0.36 -1.50
C LYS A 90 2.86 -0.65 -0.42
N ILE A 91 1.91 -1.49 -0.01
CA ILE A 91 2.15 -2.53 1.00
C ILE A 91 2.94 -3.69 0.39
N GLU A 92 2.57 -4.14 -0.80
CA GLU A 92 3.28 -5.21 -1.51
C GLU A 92 4.74 -4.85 -1.76
N ASN A 93 5.03 -3.62 -2.18
CA ASN A 93 6.40 -3.14 -2.33
C ASN A 93 7.16 -3.06 -1.00
N SER A 94 6.47 -2.86 0.12
CA SER A 94 7.10 -2.88 1.45
C SER A 94 7.50 -4.30 1.88
N ILE A 95 6.75 -5.32 1.45
CA ILE A 95 7.03 -6.73 1.75
C ILE A 95 8.07 -7.32 0.76
N ARG A 96 8.22 -6.72 -0.42
CA ARG A 96 9.07 -7.21 -1.49
C ARG A 96 10.52 -7.49 -1.06
N PRO A 97 11.21 -6.67 -0.25
CA PRO A 97 12.57 -6.98 0.22
C PRO A 97 12.65 -8.30 0.96
N SER A 98 11.71 -8.60 1.85
CA SER A 98 11.69 -9.88 2.58
C SER A 98 11.33 -11.05 1.67
N ALA A 99 10.42 -10.86 0.72
CA ALA A 99 10.05 -11.89 -0.25
C ALA A 99 11.21 -12.24 -1.22
N LEU A 100 12.01 -11.26 -1.61
CA LEU A 100 13.22 -11.48 -2.41
C LEU A 100 14.33 -12.11 -1.56
N GLY A 101 14.53 -11.63 -0.33
CA GLY A 101 15.52 -12.17 0.60
C GLY A 101 15.27 -13.64 0.94
N LYS A 102 14.00 -14.06 1.05
CA LYS A 102 13.62 -15.46 1.26
C LYS A 102 14.23 -16.40 0.21
N LYS A 103 14.40 -15.96 -1.03
CA LYS A 103 15.07 -16.77 -2.08
C LYS A 103 16.53 -17.05 -1.77
N ASN A 104 17.18 -16.20 -0.99
CA ASN A 104 18.57 -16.36 -0.58
C ASN A 104 18.69 -17.15 0.73
N TRP A 105 17.77 -16.92 1.67
CA TRP A 105 17.82 -17.56 3.01
C TRP A 105 17.12 -18.91 3.06
N LEU A 106 16.18 -19.16 2.16
CA LEU A 106 15.31 -20.34 2.05
C LEU A 106 14.33 -20.49 3.22
N PHE A 107 14.77 -20.29 4.46
CA PHE A 107 13.93 -20.38 5.67
C PHE A 107 14.46 -19.45 6.78
N VAL A 108 13.64 -19.18 7.78
CA VAL A 108 13.95 -18.25 8.88
C VAL A 108 14.52 -18.98 10.11
N GLY A 109 14.47 -20.31 10.12
CA GLY A 109 15.01 -21.18 11.18
C GLY A 109 14.04 -21.41 12.34
N HIS A 110 13.52 -20.33 12.96
CA HIS A 110 12.59 -20.42 14.10
C HIS A 110 11.49 -19.35 14.00
N PRO A 111 10.25 -19.60 14.49
CA PRO A 111 9.16 -18.61 14.48
C PRO A 111 9.55 -17.27 15.11
N GLU A 112 10.21 -17.28 16.27
CA GLU A 112 10.67 -16.03 16.93
C GLU A 112 11.68 -15.23 16.10
N ALA A 113 12.50 -15.88 15.26
CA ALA A 113 13.38 -15.19 14.34
C ALA A 113 12.59 -14.46 13.25
N GLY A 114 11.44 -15.03 12.85
CA GLY A 114 10.50 -14.39 11.95
C GLY A 114 9.88 -13.13 12.54
N GLU A 115 9.45 -13.16 13.79
CA GLU A 115 8.90 -12.00 14.50
C GLU A 115 9.94 -10.87 14.63
N ARG A 116 11.16 -11.20 15.05
CA ARG A 116 12.28 -10.23 15.13
C ARG A 116 12.58 -9.62 13.78
N SER A 117 12.61 -10.42 12.72
CA SER A 117 12.81 -9.94 11.35
C SER A 117 11.68 -9.00 10.92
N ALA A 118 10.42 -9.31 11.24
CA ALA A 118 9.28 -8.47 10.93
C ALA A 118 9.38 -7.08 11.59
N VAL A 119 9.83 -7.02 12.86
CA VAL A 119 10.07 -5.74 13.55
C VAL A 119 11.16 -4.94 12.82
N ILE A 120 12.29 -5.55 12.50
CA ILE A 120 13.39 -4.87 11.79
C ILE A 120 12.92 -4.37 10.42
N TYR A 121 12.24 -5.19 9.62
CA TYR A 121 11.69 -4.77 8.32
C TYR A 121 10.67 -3.64 8.45
N THR A 122 9.89 -3.61 9.52
CA THR A 122 8.93 -2.53 9.79
C THR A 122 9.66 -1.21 10.04
N LEU A 123 10.71 -1.23 10.83
CA LEU A 123 11.54 -0.05 11.11
C LEU A 123 12.26 0.44 9.83
N LEU A 124 12.91 -0.46 9.09
CA LEU A 124 13.59 -0.14 7.83
C LEU A 124 12.63 0.43 6.79
N GLY A 125 11.45 -0.19 6.60
CA GLY A 125 10.43 0.29 5.68
C GLY A 125 9.87 1.66 6.09
N SER A 126 9.76 1.92 7.40
CA SER A 126 9.36 3.23 7.91
C SER A 126 10.44 4.28 7.66
N CYS A 127 11.72 3.95 7.86
CA CYS A 127 12.83 4.84 7.51
C CYS A 127 12.79 5.23 6.03
N GLN A 128 12.62 4.25 5.16
CA GLN A 128 12.53 4.46 3.71
C GLN A 128 11.39 5.42 3.33
N ARG A 129 10.20 5.26 3.94
CA ARG A 129 9.03 6.12 3.67
C ARG A 129 9.24 7.57 4.11
N HIS A 130 10.05 7.78 5.14
CA HIS A 130 10.35 9.11 5.67
C HIS A 130 11.67 9.70 5.15
N GLY A 131 12.34 9.05 4.19
CA GLY A 131 13.61 9.51 3.65
C GLY A 131 14.75 9.51 4.68
N ILE A 132 14.65 8.66 5.70
CA ILE A 132 15.64 8.53 6.77
C ILE A 132 16.69 7.50 6.36
N ASN A 133 17.98 7.80 6.59
CA ASN A 133 19.02 6.80 6.47
C ASN A 133 18.85 5.72 7.56
N PRO A 134 18.58 4.46 7.21
CA PRO A 134 18.33 3.41 8.19
C PRO A 134 19.52 3.13 9.10
N PHE A 135 20.75 3.29 8.60
CA PHE A 135 21.96 3.08 9.38
C PHE A 135 22.07 4.09 10.51
N ASP A 136 21.89 5.38 10.22
CA ASP A 136 21.97 6.45 11.22
C ASP A 136 20.86 6.30 12.26
N TYR A 137 19.66 5.94 11.82
CA TYR A 137 18.54 5.68 12.72
C TYR A 137 18.81 4.50 13.66
N LEU A 138 19.23 3.35 13.12
CA LEU A 138 19.48 2.15 13.92
C LEU A 138 20.68 2.35 14.87
N LYS A 139 21.72 3.04 14.42
CA LYS A 139 22.87 3.39 15.28
C LYS A 139 22.42 4.21 16.49
N ASP A 140 21.62 5.25 16.28
CA ASP A 140 21.10 6.07 17.36
C ASP A 140 20.15 5.28 18.27
N LEU A 141 19.24 4.51 17.66
CA LEU A 141 18.29 3.65 18.39
C LEU A 141 19.03 2.69 19.34
N PHE A 142 19.98 1.92 18.84
CA PHE A 142 20.71 0.94 19.66
C PHE A 142 21.61 1.58 20.71
N THR A 143 22.04 2.82 20.49
CA THR A 143 22.84 3.56 21.48
C THR A 143 21.98 4.06 22.63
N ARG A 144 20.78 4.60 22.36
CA ARG A 144 19.95 5.26 23.37
C ARG A 144 18.89 4.35 24.00
N LEU A 145 18.37 3.38 23.26
CA LEU A 145 17.28 2.53 23.72
C LEU A 145 17.57 1.77 25.03
N PRO A 146 18.79 1.23 25.29
CA PRO A 146 19.08 0.53 26.52
C PRO A 146 18.92 1.37 27.79
N ALA A 147 19.10 2.69 27.70
CA ALA A 147 18.96 3.63 28.82
C ALA A 147 17.58 4.32 28.86
N ALA A 148 16.71 4.05 27.88
CA ALA A 148 15.44 4.74 27.74
C ALA A 148 14.37 4.18 28.69
N LYS A 149 13.53 5.07 29.23
CA LYS A 149 12.34 4.68 29.98
C LYS A 149 11.21 4.26 29.01
N ILE A 150 10.34 3.37 29.46
CA ILE A 150 9.20 2.90 28.66
C ILE A 150 8.31 4.05 28.17
N THR A 151 8.21 5.13 28.93
CA THR A 151 7.46 6.34 28.55
C THR A 151 8.05 7.08 27.35
N GLN A 152 9.33 6.87 27.05
CA GLN A 152 10.06 7.51 25.98
C GLN A 152 10.07 6.69 24.67
N ILE A 153 9.52 5.49 24.67
CA ILE A 153 9.52 4.58 23.49
C ILE A 153 8.95 5.26 22.23
N LYS A 154 7.96 6.13 22.37
CA LYS A 154 7.35 6.83 21.23
C LYS A 154 8.34 7.76 20.50
N GLU A 155 9.34 8.28 21.18
CA GLU A 155 10.38 9.17 20.62
C GLU A 155 11.32 8.43 19.65
N PHE A 156 11.42 7.10 19.82
CA PHE A 156 12.28 6.25 18.99
C PHE A 156 11.59 5.76 17.71
N THR A 157 10.31 6.09 17.47
CA THR A 157 9.70 5.78 16.17
C THR A 157 10.38 6.57 15.05
N PRO A 158 10.54 6.00 13.83
CA PRO A 158 11.22 6.72 12.73
C PRO A 158 10.65 8.10 12.46
N THR A 159 9.34 8.25 12.56
CA THR A 159 8.65 9.56 12.36
C THR A 159 9.02 10.59 13.43
N ALA A 160 9.04 10.19 14.72
CA ALA A 160 9.41 11.09 15.81
C ALA A 160 10.90 11.44 15.74
N TRP A 161 11.74 10.45 15.50
CA TRP A 161 13.18 10.61 15.33
C TRP A 161 13.53 11.61 14.21
N ALA A 162 12.83 11.55 13.06
CA ALA A 162 13.04 12.49 11.96
C ALA A 162 12.69 13.93 12.36
N LYS A 163 11.57 14.13 13.08
CA LYS A 163 11.16 15.45 13.56
C LYS A 163 12.19 16.08 14.50
N THR A 164 12.66 15.31 15.48
CA THR A 164 13.66 15.78 16.45
C THR A 164 14.97 16.18 15.74
N ARG A 165 15.41 15.46 14.72
CA ARG A 165 16.62 15.80 13.96
C ARG A 165 16.47 17.08 13.13
N VAL A 166 15.29 17.30 12.54
CA VAL A 166 15.01 18.55 11.81
C VAL A 166 15.02 19.74 12.77
N GLU A 167 14.43 19.59 13.97
CA GLU A 167 14.42 20.64 14.99
C GLU A 167 15.83 20.97 15.50
N VAL A 168 16.65 19.94 15.74
CA VAL A 168 18.06 20.14 16.18
C VAL A 168 18.89 20.79 15.07
N ALA A 169 18.72 20.41 13.83
CA ALA A 169 19.41 21.04 12.70
C ALA A 169 18.99 22.49 12.49
N ALA A 170 17.72 22.83 12.72
CA ALA A 170 17.21 24.21 12.62
C ALA A 170 17.69 25.12 13.77
N GLN A 171 18.05 24.55 14.93
CA GLN A 171 18.60 25.30 16.08
C GLN A 171 20.13 25.50 16.01
N ALA A 172 20.81 24.78 15.11
CA ALA A 172 22.25 24.84 14.93
C ALA A 172 22.70 25.83 13.83
N VAL A 173 21.75 26.53 13.19
CA VAL A 173 21.95 27.59 12.19
C VAL A 173 21.59 28.94 12.79
#